data_a4c6a5ff8350f400550a68e33c48f699
#
_entry.id   a4c6a5ff8350f400550a68e33c48f699
#
_cell.length_a   1.000
_cell.length_b   1.000
_cell.length_c   1.000
_cell.angle_alpha   90.00
_cell.angle_beta   90.00
_cell.angle_gamma   90.00
#
_symmetry.space_group_name_H-M   'P 1'
#
loop_
_entity.id
_entity.type
_entity.pdbx_description
1 polymer ?
#
loop_
_entity_poly.entity_id
_entity_poly.type
_entity_poly.pdbx_seq_one_letter_code
_entity_poly.pdbx_strand_id
1 'polypeptide(L)' 'YLKELNGYVAVYRADGTSLYETTNIPVEALPDDLRADLDKGRYIETPEELYGFLENYSS' A
#
# COMPACT_ATOMS: atom_id res chain seq x y z
N TYR A 1 3.72 -4.29 -5.01
CA TYR A 1 4.23 -3.13 -4.28
C TYR A 1 3.10 -2.24 -3.78
N LEU A 2 3.28 -1.71 -2.60
CA LEU A 2 2.41 -0.68 -2.06
C LEU A 2 3.08 0.67 -2.20
N LYS A 3 2.36 1.63 -2.75
CA LYS A 3 2.85 3.00 -2.93
C LYS A 3 1.72 3.99 -2.68
N GLU A 4 2.08 5.27 -2.57
CA GLU A 4 1.09 6.33 -2.47
C GLU A 4 0.61 6.75 -3.87
N LEU A 5 -0.69 6.96 -4.00
CA LEU A 5 -1.27 7.53 -5.21
C LEU A 5 -2.39 8.49 -4.79
N ASN A 6 -2.21 9.77 -5.07
CA ASN A 6 -3.20 10.80 -4.76
C ASN A 6 -3.59 10.85 -3.27
N GLY A 7 -2.65 10.55 -2.38
CA GLY A 7 -2.88 10.59 -0.94
C GLY A 7 -3.45 9.32 -0.36
N TYR A 8 -3.63 8.28 -1.17
CA TYR A 8 -4.15 6.99 -0.73
C TYR A 8 -3.17 5.87 -1.02
N VAL A 9 -3.30 4.78 -0.28
CA VAL A 9 -2.50 3.58 -0.53
C VAL A 9 -2.97 2.94 -1.83
N ALA A 10 -2.02 2.62 -2.71
CA ALA A 10 -2.31 1.93 -3.96
C ALA A 10 -1.45 0.68 -4.07
N VAL A 11 -1.99 -0.35 -4.71
CA VAL A 11 -1.30 -1.63 -4.91
C VAL A 11 -0.81 -1.68 -6.34
N TYR A 12 0.49 -1.91 -6.51
CA TYR A 12 1.11 -2.06 -7.82
C TYR A 12 1.58 -3.50 -8.01
N ARG A 13 1.66 -3.93 -9.27
CA ARG A 13 2.14 -5.26 -9.61
C ARG A 13 3.64 -5.38 -9.35
N ALA A 14 4.19 -6.57 -9.56
CA ALA A 14 5.61 -6.85 -9.30
C ALA A 14 6.56 -5.97 -10.11
N ASP A 15 6.11 -5.42 -11.24
CA ASP A 15 6.93 -4.50 -12.04
C ASP A 15 7.07 -3.12 -11.39
N GLY A 16 6.26 -2.82 -10.38
CA GLY A 16 6.31 -1.56 -9.67
C GLY A 16 5.70 -0.38 -10.41
N THR A 17 5.17 -0.59 -11.61
CA THR A 17 4.61 0.49 -12.44
C THR A 17 3.15 0.25 -12.83
N SER A 18 2.73 -1.02 -12.96
CA SER A 18 1.37 -1.34 -13.35
C SER A 18 0.47 -1.34 -12.12
N LEU A 19 -0.53 -0.48 -12.12
CA LEU A 19 -1.50 -0.40 -11.03
C LEU A 19 -2.36 -1.65 -10.99
N TYR A 20 -2.43 -2.29 -9.84
CA TYR A 20 -3.27 -3.46 -9.63
C TYR A 20 -4.62 -3.07 -9.02
N GLU A 21 -4.58 -2.26 -7.95
CA GLU A 21 -5.78 -1.87 -7.23
C GLU A 21 -5.53 -0.61 -6.43
N THR A 22 -6.55 0.23 -6.28
CA THR A 22 -6.49 1.39 -5.39
C THR A 22 -7.32 1.09 -4.14
N THR A 23 -6.98 1.78 -3.05
CA THR A 23 -7.72 1.61 -1.79
C THR A 23 -8.25 2.96 -1.33
N ASN A 24 -9.14 2.92 -0.33
CA ASN A 24 -9.64 4.13 0.32
C ASN A 24 -8.89 4.43 1.61
N ILE A 25 -7.73 3.84 1.80
CA ILE A 25 -6.91 4.05 2.99
C ILE A 25 -6.04 5.28 2.79
N PRO A 26 -6.30 6.39 3.51
CA PRO A 26 -5.47 7.57 3.36
C PRO A 26 -4.08 7.32 3.95
N VAL A 27 -3.06 7.77 3.25
CA VAL A 27 -1.68 7.60 3.72
C VAL A 27 -1.47 8.25 5.08
N GLU A 28 -2.20 9.32 5.35
CA GLU A 28 -2.13 10.04 6.63
C GLU A 28 -2.56 9.19 7.82
N ALA A 29 -3.37 8.15 7.59
CA ALA A 29 -3.82 7.26 8.66
C ALA A 29 -2.76 6.25 9.07
N LEU A 30 -1.67 6.14 8.31
CA LEU A 30 -0.63 5.18 8.59
C LEU A 30 0.41 5.72 9.56
N PRO A 31 1.04 4.84 10.38
CA PRO A 31 2.20 5.26 11.18
C PRO A 31 3.33 5.80 10.31
N ASP A 32 4.17 6.64 10.88
CA ASP A 32 5.25 7.30 10.14
C ASP A 32 6.21 6.32 9.46
N ASP A 33 6.53 5.21 10.11
CA ASP A 33 7.42 4.20 9.54
C ASP A 33 6.82 3.53 8.31
N LEU A 34 5.52 3.27 8.31
CA LEU A 34 4.84 2.72 7.14
C LEU A 34 4.75 3.74 6.02
N ARG A 35 4.54 5.01 6.35
CA ARG A 35 4.51 6.06 5.33
C ARG A 35 5.86 6.17 4.64
N ALA A 36 6.94 6.08 5.39
CA ALA A 36 8.29 6.08 4.82
C ALA A 36 8.51 4.86 3.92
N ASP A 37 8.00 3.70 4.32
CA ASP A 37 8.09 2.50 3.49
C ASP A 37 7.34 2.67 2.17
N LEU A 38 6.18 3.32 2.19
CA LEU A 38 5.42 3.56 0.97
C LEU A 38 6.13 4.50 0.01
N ASP A 39 6.85 5.49 0.53
CA ASP A 39 7.62 6.40 -0.30
C ASP A 39 8.69 5.67 -1.10
N LYS A 40 9.22 4.59 -0.55
CA LYS A 40 10.23 3.76 -1.21
C LYS A 40 9.60 2.65 -2.05
N GLY A 41 8.32 2.37 -1.85
CA GLY A 41 7.65 1.23 -2.46
C GLY A 41 7.81 -0.01 -1.60
N ARG A 42 6.77 -0.36 -0.85
CA ARG A 42 6.80 -1.54 0.02
C ARG A 42 6.45 -2.79 -0.77
N TYR A 43 7.36 -3.75 -0.78
CA TYR A 43 7.14 -5.02 -1.47
C TYR A 43 6.28 -5.95 -0.61
N ILE A 44 5.27 -6.56 -1.22
CA ILE A 44 4.40 -7.55 -0.59
C ILE A 44 4.54 -8.85 -1.36
N GLU A 45 4.99 -9.91 -0.68
CA GLU A 45 5.29 -11.19 -1.33
C GLU A 45 4.06 -12.00 -1.69
N THR A 46 3.02 -11.95 -0.85
CA THR A 46 1.85 -12.81 -1.04
C THR A 46 0.55 -12.02 -0.95
N PRO A 47 -0.51 -12.47 -1.66
CA PRO A 47 -1.82 -11.82 -1.53
C PRO A 47 -2.36 -11.85 -0.09
N GLU A 48 -2.06 -12.89 0.66
CA GLU A 48 -2.52 -12.99 2.05
C GLU A 48 -1.93 -11.88 2.91
N GLU A 49 -0.65 -11.58 2.71
CA GLU A 49 0.01 -10.50 3.41
C GLU A 49 -0.59 -9.15 3.03
N LEU A 50 -0.91 -8.96 1.76
CA LEU A 50 -1.56 -7.76 1.27
C LEU A 50 -2.93 -7.56 1.93
N TYR A 51 -3.76 -8.59 1.93
CA TYR A 51 -5.09 -8.49 2.51
C TYR A 51 -5.04 -8.28 4.02
N GLY A 52 -4.09 -8.88 4.70
CA GLY A 52 -3.87 -8.64 6.12
C GLY A 52 -3.53 -7.18 6.41
N PHE A 53 -2.66 -6.61 5.58
CA PHE A 53 -2.31 -5.19 5.70
C PHE A 53 -3.53 -4.30 5.48
N LEU A 54 -4.27 -4.54 4.41
CA LEU A 54 -5.45 -3.73 4.09
C LEU A 54 -6.51 -3.83 5.18
N GLU A 55 -6.72 -5.02 5.72
CA GLU A 55 -7.69 -5.25 6.75
C GLU A 55 -7.35 -4.50 8.05
N ASN A 56 -6.07 -4.39 8.38
CA ASN A 56 -5.63 -3.68 9.58
C ASN A 56 -5.87 -2.18 9.50
N TYR A 57 -5.89 -1.61 8.30
CA TYR A 57 -5.97 -0.17 8.13
C TYR A 57 -7.21 0.32 7.41
N SER A 58 -8.07 -0.58 6.94
CA SER A 58 -9.33 -0.22 6.30
C SER A 58 -10.49 -0.50 7.25
N SER A 59 -10.64 0.31 8.21
CA SER A 59 -11.76 0.15 9.17
C SER A 59 -13.01 0.88 8.72
#